data_37f1dc527ca95c3db4b46c0257c70ead
#
_entry.id   37f1dc527ca95c3db4b46c0257c70ead
#
_cell.length_a   1.000
_cell.length_b   1.000
_cell.length_c   1.000
_cell.angle_alpha   90.00
_cell.angle_beta   90.00
_cell.angle_gamma   90.00
#
_symmetry.space_group_name_H-M   'P 1'
#
loop_
_entity.id
_entity.type
_entity.pdbx_description
1 polymer ?
#
loop_
_entity_poly.entity_id
_entity_poly.type
_entity_poly.pdbx_seq_one_letter_code
_entity_poly.pdbx_strand_id
1 'polypeptide(L)'
;AGLEGASLSSTGGEIFSVRQALELATRGGAAVLGRKDIGSLEAGKCADFIAINLNRLDYAGALHDPVAAILLCQPRGVDFNYVHGKAVVRDSALVGLDINAHIRLHNHAAARLCEG
;
A
#
# COMPACT_ATOMS: atom_id res chain seq x y z
N ALA A 1 13.96 -12.59 -13.60
CA ALA A 1 13.02 -13.28 -14.33
C ALA A 1 11.60 -13.12 -13.81
N GLY A 2 11.38 -13.10 -12.48
CA GLY A 2 10.03 -13.08 -11.93
C GLY A 2 9.18 -11.89 -12.34
N LEU A 3 9.76 -10.71 -12.45
CA LEU A 3 9.00 -9.50 -12.75
C LEU A 3 8.55 -9.39 -14.20
N GLU A 4 9.33 -9.92 -15.11
CA GLU A 4 8.95 -9.95 -16.51
C GLU A 4 7.77 -10.90 -16.72
N GLY A 5 7.72 -12.01 -15.99
CA GLY A 5 6.59 -12.91 -16.00
C GLY A 5 5.31 -12.32 -15.43
N ALA A 6 5.41 -11.27 -14.61
CA ALA A 6 4.29 -10.55 -14.04
C ALA A 6 3.87 -9.32 -14.86
N SER A 7 4.42 -9.13 -16.03
CA SER A 7 4.08 -8.01 -16.91
C SER A 7 2.66 -8.13 -17.43
N LEU A 8 1.98 -6.99 -17.50
CA LEU A 8 0.67 -6.89 -18.11
C LEU A 8 0.85 -6.47 -19.56
N SER A 9 0.43 -7.32 -20.50
CA SER A 9 0.50 -6.98 -21.91
C SER A 9 -0.84 -6.45 -22.38
N SER A 10 -0.81 -5.35 -23.10
CA SER A 10 -1.96 -4.86 -23.84
C SER A 10 -1.83 -5.26 -25.31
N THR A 11 -2.96 -5.37 -25.99
CA THR A 11 -3.01 -5.69 -27.43
C THR A 11 -2.44 -4.58 -28.32
N GLY A 12 -2.00 -3.49 -27.77
CA GLY A 12 -1.37 -2.40 -28.51
C GLY A 12 0.17 -2.42 -28.47
N GLY A 13 0.78 -3.40 -27.81
CA GLY A 13 2.22 -3.58 -27.81
C GLY A 13 2.97 -3.01 -26.59
N GLU A 14 2.37 -2.18 -25.78
CA GLU A 14 3.03 -1.75 -24.55
C GLU A 14 2.83 -2.76 -23.42
N ILE A 15 3.94 -3.16 -22.78
CA ILE A 15 3.95 -4.04 -21.64
C ILE A 15 4.27 -3.21 -20.40
N PHE A 16 3.37 -3.25 -19.42
CA PHE A 16 3.52 -2.55 -18.16
C PHE A 16 3.75 -3.57 -17.05
N SER A 17 4.96 -3.62 -16.50
CA SER A 17 5.30 -4.57 -15.43
C SER A 17 4.77 -4.09 -14.08
N VAL A 18 4.60 -5.03 -13.14
CA VAL A 18 4.24 -4.69 -11.74
C VAL A 18 5.29 -3.81 -11.09
N ARG A 19 6.56 -3.99 -11.44
CA ARG A 19 7.63 -3.15 -10.92
C ARG A 19 7.53 -1.72 -11.44
N GLN A 20 7.17 -1.53 -12.69
CA GLN A 20 6.90 -0.20 -13.25
C GLN A 20 5.70 0.46 -12.59
N ALA A 21 4.65 -0.31 -12.29
CA ALA A 21 3.49 0.19 -11.55
C ALA A 21 3.87 0.66 -10.15
N LEU A 22 4.70 -0.11 -9.44
CA LEU A 22 5.20 0.26 -8.13
C LEU A 22 6.08 1.52 -8.19
N GLU A 23 6.94 1.62 -9.20
CA GLU A 23 7.78 2.80 -9.39
C GLU A 23 6.94 4.05 -9.66
N LEU A 24 5.90 3.95 -10.47
CA LEU A 24 4.95 5.04 -10.69
C LEU A 24 4.27 5.48 -9.39
N ALA A 25 3.87 4.53 -8.57
CA ALA A 25 3.18 4.80 -7.31
C ALA A 25 4.11 5.41 -6.24
N THR A 26 5.42 5.24 -6.35
CA THR A 26 6.40 5.69 -5.37
C THR A 26 7.23 6.85 -5.91
N ARG A 27 8.26 6.56 -6.70
CA ARG A 27 9.18 7.58 -7.25
C ARG A 27 8.47 8.51 -8.23
N GLY A 28 7.61 7.97 -9.07
CA GLY A 28 6.81 8.77 -10.01
C GLY A 28 5.88 9.73 -9.28
N GLY A 29 5.20 9.30 -8.24
CA GLY A 29 4.37 10.15 -7.41
C GLY A 29 5.17 11.26 -6.72
N ALA A 30 6.34 10.93 -6.20
CA ALA A 30 7.24 11.92 -5.60
C ALA A 30 7.67 12.98 -6.63
N ALA A 31 8.00 12.56 -7.84
CA ALA A 31 8.38 13.46 -8.92
C ALA A 31 7.26 14.43 -9.30
N VAL A 32 6.02 13.95 -9.36
CA VAL A 32 4.85 14.79 -9.62
C VAL A 32 4.68 15.87 -8.54
N LEU A 33 4.93 15.52 -7.28
CA LEU A 33 4.90 16.49 -6.18
C LEU A 33 6.12 17.39 -6.12
N GLY A 34 7.14 17.16 -6.94
CA GLY A 34 8.39 17.92 -6.92
C GLY A 34 9.24 17.65 -5.69
N ARG A 35 9.03 16.53 -5.01
CA ARG A 35 9.77 16.20 -3.78
C ARG A 35 10.87 15.19 -4.06
N LYS A 36 12.03 15.44 -3.45
CA LYS A 36 13.22 14.56 -3.55
C LYS A 36 13.48 13.77 -2.28
N ASP A 37 12.71 14.03 -1.22
CA ASP A 37 12.89 13.45 0.11
C ASP A 37 11.94 12.29 0.41
N ILE A 38 11.13 11.89 -0.57
CA ILE A 38 10.17 10.79 -0.47
C ILE A 38 10.26 9.88 -1.69
N GLY A 39 9.49 8.81 -1.71
CA GLY A 39 9.39 7.87 -2.84
C GLY A 39 10.33 6.69 -2.79
N SER A 40 11.31 6.70 -1.90
CA SER A 40 12.22 5.58 -1.67
C SER A 40 12.81 5.64 -0.26
N LEU A 41 13.31 4.49 0.20
CA LEU A 41 13.99 4.39 1.50
C LEU A 41 15.50 4.56 1.26
N GLU A 42 16.00 5.74 1.59
CA GLU A 42 17.41 6.08 1.44
C GLU A 42 17.83 7.01 2.58
N ALA A 43 19.12 6.98 2.91
CA ALA A 43 19.66 7.89 3.91
C ALA A 43 19.44 9.34 3.47
N GLY A 44 19.00 10.20 4.40
CA GLY A 44 18.69 11.59 4.12
C GLY A 44 17.28 11.85 3.65
N LYS A 45 16.49 10.83 3.39
CA LYS A 45 15.08 10.98 3.01
C LYS A 45 14.15 10.77 4.21
N CYS A 46 12.89 11.17 4.04
CA CYS A 46 11.86 10.93 5.05
C CYS A 46 11.67 9.44 5.30
N ALA A 47 11.47 9.07 6.54
CA ALA A 47 11.17 7.69 6.91
C ALA A 47 9.67 7.40 6.69
N ASP A 48 9.26 7.38 5.44
CA ASP A 48 7.92 7.04 4.99
C ASP A 48 7.96 5.65 4.37
N PHE A 49 7.38 4.67 5.06
CA PHE A 49 7.36 3.30 4.54
C PHE A 49 6.20 2.51 5.10
N ILE A 50 5.88 1.44 4.39
CA ILE A 50 4.93 0.44 4.83
C ILE A 50 5.64 -0.91 4.94
N ALA A 51 5.12 -1.77 5.80
CA ALA A 51 5.55 -3.16 5.88
C ALA A 51 4.31 -4.06 5.82
N ILE A 52 4.41 -5.11 5.05
CA ILE A 52 3.32 -6.05 4.81
C ILE A 52 3.82 -7.45 5.12
N ASN A 53 3.09 -8.15 5.99
CA ASN A 53 3.38 -9.55 6.28
C ASN A 53 2.83 -10.43 5.16
N LEU A 54 3.71 -11.06 4.40
CA LEU A 54 3.34 -11.93 3.30
C LEU A 54 2.96 -13.35 3.73
N ASN A 55 3.17 -13.69 5.00
CA ASN A 55 2.78 -15.00 5.53
C ASN A 55 1.29 -15.04 5.87
N ARG A 56 0.46 -14.90 4.86
CA ARG A 56 -1.01 -14.89 4.96
C ARG A 56 -1.61 -15.65 3.81
N LEU A 57 -2.83 -16.13 4.00
CA LEU A 57 -3.56 -16.86 2.97
C LEU A 57 -3.75 -16.04 1.68
N ASP A 58 -3.93 -14.73 1.80
CA ASP A 58 -4.09 -13.82 0.66
C ASP A 58 -2.89 -13.86 -0.30
N TYR A 59 -1.71 -14.20 0.20
CA TYR A 59 -0.46 -14.29 -0.58
C TYR A 59 0.02 -15.72 -0.79
N ALA A 60 -0.73 -16.71 -0.32
CA ALA A 60 -0.31 -18.11 -0.44
C ALA A 60 -0.11 -18.51 -1.91
N GLY A 61 1.01 -19.12 -2.20
CA GLY A 61 1.39 -19.50 -3.56
C GLY A 61 2.06 -18.43 -4.38
N ALA A 62 2.12 -17.19 -3.90
CA ALA A 62 2.68 -16.06 -4.65
C ALA A 62 4.03 -15.56 -4.09
N LEU A 63 4.62 -16.26 -3.12
CA LEU A 63 5.83 -15.79 -2.43
C LEU A 63 7.10 -15.86 -3.27
N HIS A 64 7.07 -16.51 -4.43
CA HIS A 64 8.20 -16.55 -5.36
C HIS A 64 8.48 -15.18 -5.99
N ASP A 65 7.49 -14.30 -6.02
CA ASP A 65 7.63 -12.90 -6.46
C ASP A 65 6.88 -11.98 -5.50
N PRO A 66 7.52 -11.51 -4.43
CA PRO A 66 6.87 -10.67 -3.42
C PRO A 66 6.32 -9.36 -3.97
N VAL A 67 6.96 -8.77 -4.97
CA VAL A 67 6.49 -7.52 -5.58
C VAL A 67 5.19 -7.74 -6.34
N ALA A 68 5.13 -8.81 -7.13
CA ALA A 68 3.90 -9.17 -7.81
C ALA A 68 2.78 -9.55 -6.82
N ALA A 69 3.13 -10.25 -5.74
CA ALA A 69 2.18 -10.62 -4.70
C ALA A 69 1.50 -9.38 -4.10
N ILE A 70 2.27 -8.36 -3.77
CA ILE A 70 1.73 -7.12 -3.18
C ILE A 70 0.78 -6.41 -4.14
N LEU A 71 1.10 -6.38 -5.42
CA LEU A 71 0.33 -5.61 -6.40
C LEU A 71 -0.84 -6.38 -7.01
N LEU A 72 -0.72 -7.69 -7.17
CA LEU A 72 -1.72 -8.51 -7.86
C LEU A 72 -2.67 -9.26 -6.92
N CYS A 73 -2.23 -9.60 -5.71
CA CYS A 73 -3.12 -10.11 -4.69
C CYS A 73 -3.86 -8.97 -4.02
N GLN A 74 -4.98 -9.25 -3.38
CA GLN A 74 -5.77 -8.23 -2.70
C GLN A 74 -5.35 -8.13 -1.23
N PRO A 75 -4.47 -7.21 -0.87
CA PRO A 75 -4.10 -7.02 0.52
C PRO A 75 -5.26 -6.38 1.29
N ARG A 76 -5.44 -6.79 2.54
CA ARG A 76 -6.43 -6.19 3.44
C ARG A 76 -5.98 -4.85 4.00
N GLY A 77 -4.69 -4.58 3.92
CA GLY A 77 -4.07 -3.40 4.48
C GLY A 77 -2.62 -3.66 4.78
N VAL A 78 -1.99 -2.73 5.42
CA VAL A 78 -0.58 -2.83 5.82
C VAL A 78 -0.48 -3.23 7.29
N ASP A 79 0.58 -3.95 7.63
CA ASP A 79 0.86 -4.33 9.02
C ASP A 79 1.52 -3.19 9.79
N PHE A 80 2.36 -2.44 9.11
CA PHE A 80 3.04 -1.27 9.67
C PHE A 80 3.04 -0.15 8.64
N ASN A 81 2.82 1.07 9.10
CA ASN A 81 2.97 2.29 8.31
C ASN A 81 3.63 3.35 9.16
N TYR A 82 4.75 3.86 8.67
CA TYR A 82 5.48 4.95 9.30
C TYR A 82 5.47 6.17 8.38
N VAL A 83 5.13 7.30 8.93
CA VAL A 83 5.14 8.58 8.22
C VAL A 83 6.07 9.52 8.97
N HIS A 84 7.12 9.96 8.30
CA HIS A 84 8.16 10.81 8.87
C HIS A 84 8.73 10.23 10.17
N GLY A 85 8.96 8.92 10.17
CA GLY A 85 9.48 8.18 11.31
C GLY A 85 8.48 7.88 12.41
N LYS A 86 7.25 8.33 12.31
CA LYS A 86 6.21 8.07 13.32
C LYS A 86 5.28 6.95 12.87
N ALA A 87 5.00 6.02 13.76
CA ALA A 87 4.08 4.94 13.47
C ALA A 87 2.64 5.46 13.36
N VAL A 88 2.01 5.19 12.22
CA VAL A 88 0.60 5.47 11.96
C VAL A 88 -0.21 4.17 12.06
N VAL A 89 0.35 3.07 11.60
CA VAL A 89 -0.21 1.73 11.74
C VAL A 89 0.86 0.84 12.38
N ARG A 90 0.49 0.10 13.39
CA ARG A 90 1.34 -0.87 14.07
C ARG A 90 0.54 -2.13 14.36
N ASP A 91 1.09 -3.28 14.00
CA ASP A 91 0.42 -4.58 14.15
C ASP A 91 -1.00 -4.56 13.55
N SER A 92 -1.13 -4.01 12.36
CA SER A 92 -2.39 -3.90 11.59
C SER A 92 -3.46 -3.01 12.24
N ALA A 93 -3.10 -2.21 13.23
CA ALA A 93 -4.03 -1.30 13.90
C ALA A 93 -3.54 0.14 13.83
N LEU A 94 -4.46 1.07 13.67
CA LEU A 94 -4.15 2.51 13.68
C LEU A 94 -3.67 2.94 15.06
N VAL A 95 -2.56 3.65 15.09
CA VAL A 95 -1.98 4.18 16.32
C VAL A 95 -2.74 5.44 16.72
N GLY A 96 -3.14 5.50 17.98
CA GLY A 96 -3.81 6.68 18.54
C GLY A 96 -5.28 6.84 18.16
N LEU A 97 -5.89 5.83 17.51
CA LEU A 97 -7.29 5.85 17.17
C LEU A 97 -7.96 4.55 17.61
N ASP A 98 -9.05 4.66 18.36
CA ASP A 98 -9.93 3.53 18.63
C ASP A 98 -10.84 3.34 17.42
N ILE A 99 -10.48 2.42 16.55
CA ILE A 99 -11.21 2.18 15.30
C ILE A 99 -12.62 1.65 15.58
N ASN A 100 -12.82 0.86 16.62
CA ASN A 100 -14.14 0.34 16.96
C ASN A 100 -15.08 1.46 17.41
N ALA A 101 -14.60 2.39 18.22
CA ALA A 101 -15.37 3.57 18.60
C ALA A 101 -15.70 4.43 17.37
N HIS A 102 -14.74 4.61 16.47
CA HIS A 102 -14.96 5.37 15.24
C HIS A 102 -15.99 4.72 14.33
N ILE A 103 -15.95 3.41 14.19
CA ILE A 103 -16.94 2.66 13.41
C ILE A 103 -18.34 2.84 13.99
N ARG A 104 -18.48 2.76 15.31
CA ARG A 104 -19.78 2.98 15.97
C ARG A 104 -20.32 4.38 15.70
N LEU A 105 -19.47 5.40 15.81
CA LEU A 105 -19.86 6.78 15.54
C LEU A 105 -20.25 6.96 14.07
N HIS A 106 -19.49 6.37 13.17
CA HIS A 106 -19.77 6.45 11.73
C HIS A 106 -21.10 5.78 11.39
N ASN A 107 -21.35 4.60 11.91
CA ASN A 107 -22.61 3.88 11.69
C ASN A 107 -23.80 4.64 12.26
N HIS A 108 -23.64 5.28 13.41
CA HIS A 108 -24.68 6.11 14.00
C HIS A 108 -25.00 7.32 13.11
N ALA A 109 -23.98 8.01 12.62
CA ALA A 109 -24.15 9.14 11.72
C ALA A 109 -24.81 8.72 10.39
N ALA A 110 -24.41 7.60 9.83
CA ALA A 110 -25.00 7.05 8.61
C ALA A 110 -26.47 6.70 8.79
N ALA A 111 -26.84 6.08 9.92
CA ALA A 111 -28.21 5.76 10.22
C ALA A 111 -29.07 7.03 10.32
N ARG A 112 -28.57 8.07 10.95
CA ARG A 112 -29.28 9.36 11.04
C ARG A 112 -29.51 9.99 9.66
N LEU A 113 -28.53 9.89 8.77
CA LEU A 113 -28.69 10.39 7.40
C LEU A 113 -29.76 9.62 6.62
N CYS A 114 -29.85 8.30 6.81
CA CYS A 114 -30.85 7.48 6.16
C CYS A 114 -32.25 7.70 6.71
N GLU A 115 -32.40 8.08 7.96
CA GLU A 115 -33.67 8.37 8.62
C GLU A 115 -34.20 9.78 8.27
N GLY A 116 -33.30 10.66 7.99
CA GLY A 116 -33.58 12.05 7.72
C GLY A 116 -34.05 12.37 6.38
#